data_0e264af4a4207f032ec644731a828c02
#
_entry.id   0e264af4a4207f032ec644731a828c02
#
_cell.length_a   1.000
_cell.length_b   1.000
_cell.length_c   1.000
_cell.angle_alpha   90.00
_cell.angle_beta   90.00
_cell.angle_gamma   90.00
#
_symmetry.space_group_name_H-M   'P 1'
#
loop_
_entity.id
_entity.type
_entity.pdbx_description
1 polymer ?
#
loop_
_entity_poly.entity_id
_entity_poly.type
_entity_poly.pdbx_seq_one_letter_code
_entity_poly.pdbx_strand_id
1 'polypeptide(L)'
;DVIIREDDCGVDKGIVVSEISENGQVIEKFSERVKGRFPVRDILKPGTDEVLISKDHMMTEDDAALLEKFDIHSAEIRTVLTCKAHSGICAKCYGMNLATSKPVGPGEAVGIIAAQSIGEPGTQLTMRTFHTGGVAGGDITQGLPRVEELFEARKPKKMATLSEIAGKVRFEDATKGSLLNIIVTADDGDTRTYSMPHTGLQVRDGEVIEKGRQLQDGALNPHDVLRIRGASAVHNYLIQEVLKVYRQQGVDINDKHIEVIVRQMMRKVRVEDANDATGLLSGAMADVLEVEDENAKVRARIAAGEVNAETGEPLQEATYTQLLMGITKASLA
;
A
#
# COMPACT_ATOMS: atom_id res chain seq x y z
N ASP A 1 8.98 -2.58 17.93
CA ASP A 1 8.73 -1.50 18.89
C ASP A 1 7.59 -0.55 18.52
N VAL A 2 6.68 -0.97 17.64
CA VAL A 2 5.50 -0.17 17.28
C VAL A 2 4.45 -0.30 18.37
N ILE A 3 4.18 0.81 19.07
CA ILE A 3 3.18 0.89 20.14
C ILE A 3 2.23 2.05 19.90
N ILE A 4 1.06 2.01 20.52
CA ILE A 4 0.14 3.16 20.53
C ILE A 4 0.72 4.24 21.45
N ARG A 5 1.01 5.42 20.88
CA ARG A 5 1.65 6.53 21.61
C ARG A 5 0.70 7.68 21.94
N GLU A 6 -0.25 7.94 21.07
CA GLU A 6 -1.14 9.09 21.17
C GLU A 6 -2.57 8.68 20.74
N ASP A 7 -3.55 9.47 21.15
CA ASP A 7 -4.95 9.19 20.83
C ASP A 7 -5.26 9.54 19.36
N ASP A 8 -4.79 10.69 18.88
CA ASP A 8 -5.10 11.19 17.53
C ASP A 8 -3.91 11.96 16.92
N CYS A 9 -3.49 11.58 15.73
CA CYS A 9 -2.43 12.25 14.97
C CYS A 9 -2.94 13.36 14.05
N GLY A 10 -4.24 13.65 14.03
CA GLY A 10 -4.83 14.71 13.22
C GLY A 10 -4.78 14.46 11.70
N VAL A 11 -4.64 13.21 11.25
CA VAL A 11 -4.60 12.92 9.81
C VAL A 11 -5.92 13.31 9.13
N ASP A 12 -5.80 13.92 7.96
CA ASP A 12 -6.89 14.43 7.12
C ASP A 12 -7.12 13.61 5.84
N LYS A 13 -6.30 12.59 5.64
CA LYS A 13 -6.37 11.65 4.49
C LYS A 13 -6.41 10.22 4.99
N GLY A 14 -7.24 9.40 4.36
CA GLY A 14 -7.37 7.98 4.66
C GLY A 14 -7.21 7.12 3.41
N ILE A 15 -7.78 5.95 3.48
CA ILE A 15 -7.91 5.05 2.35
C ILE A 15 -9.39 4.81 2.12
N VAL A 16 -9.81 4.92 0.86
CA VAL A 16 -11.15 4.54 0.45
C VAL A 16 -11.22 3.03 0.40
N VAL A 17 -12.12 2.47 1.18
CA VAL A 17 -12.40 1.03 1.20
C VAL A 17 -13.78 0.76 0.63
N SER A 18 -13.86 -0.34 -0.13
CA SER A 18 -15.08 -0.91 -0.69
C SER A 18 -15.00 -2.42 -0.60
N GLU A 19 -16.04 -3.12 -1.00
CA GLU A 19 -16.01 -4.57 -1.15
C GLU A 19 -14.88 -5.01 -2.10
N ILE A 20 -14.19 -6.09 -1.74
CA ILE A 20 -13.21 -6.73 -2.61
C ILE A 20 -13.85 -7.97 -3.22
N SER A 21 -13.95 -7.99 -4.55
CA SER A 21 -14.42 -9.15 -5.30
C SER A 21 -13.41 -9.55 -6.39
N GLU A 22 -13.22 -10.85 -6.58
CA GLU A 22 -12.37 -11.42 -7.63
C GLU A 22 -13.18 -12.47 -8.40
N ASN A 23 -13.22 -12.37 -9.72
CA ASN A 23 -13.98 -13.27 -10.59
C ASN A 23 -15.48 -13.42 -10.24
N GLY A 24 -16.11 -12.37 -9.68
CA GLY A 24 -17.51 -12.36 -9.27
C GLY A 24 -17.78 -13.02 -7.90
N GLN A 25 -16.76 -13.42 -7.18
CA GLN A 25 -16.87 -13.87 -5.80
C GLN A 25 -16.40 -12.78 -4.86
N VAL A 26 -17.20 -12.48 -3.84
CA VAL A 26 -16.84 -11.54 -2.77
C VAL A 26 -15.76 -12.17 -1.91
N ILE A 27 -14.57 -11.54 -1.89
CA ILE A 27 -13.45 -11.98 -1.06
C ILE A 27 -13.57 -11.37 0.32
N GLU A 28 -13.93 -10.10 0.39
CA GLU A 28 -14.05 -9.36 1.64
C GLU A 28 -15.19 -8.35 1.55
N LYS A 29 -16.14 -8.45 2.47
CA LYS A 29 -17.30 -7.55 2.50
C LYS A 29 -16.90 -6.17 2.95
N PHE A 30 -17.60 -5.16 2.44
CA PHE A 30 -17.44 -3.78 2.88
C PHE A 30 -17.60 -3.64 4.40
N SER A 31 -18.61 -4.30 4.99
CA SER A 31 -18.88 -4.30 6.43
C SER A 31 -17.70 -4.80 7.28
N GLU A 32 -16.98 -5.82 6.82
CA GLU A 32 -15.81 -6.37 7.53
C GLU A 32 -14.64 -5.38 7.51
N ARG A 33 -14.48 -4.64 6.42
CA ARG A 33 -13.38 -3.67 6.22
C ARG A 33 -13.55 -2.38 7.02
N VAL A 34 -14.79 -1.94 7.24
CA VAL A 34 -15.08 -0.71 8.00
C VAL A 34 -15.21 -0.95 9.50
N LYS A 35 -15.55 -2.16 9.92
CA LYS A 35 -15.72 -2.52 11.33
C LYS A 35 -14.45 -2.26 12.14
N GLY A 36 -14.60 -1.53 13.25
CA GLY A 36 -13.50 -1.18 14.14
C GLY A 36 -12.53 -0.14 13.60
N ARG A 37 -12.91 0.59 12.56
CA ARG A 37 -12.16 1.72 12.00
C ARG A 37 -12.88 3.03 12.30
N PHE A 38 -12.15 4.13 12.26
CA PHE A 38 -12.71 5.48 12.33
C PHE A 38 -12.79 6.06 10.90
N PRO A 39 -13.87 6.71 10.51
CA PRO A 39 -13.90 7.45 9.25
C PRO A 39 -12.99 8.69 9.36
N VAL A 40 -12.46 9.14 8.24
CA VAL A 40 -11.63 10.36 8.18
C VAL A 40 -12.49 11.62 8.35
N ARG A 41 -13.69 11.58 7.81
CA ARG A 41 -14.69 12.66 7.84
C ARG A 41 -16.04 12.09 8.25
N ASP A 42 -16.94 12.97 8.67
CA ASP A 42 -18.31 12.57 8.93
C ASP A 42 -18.92 11.96 7.66
N ILE A 43 -19.57 10.81 7.82
CA ILE A 43 -20.28 10.16 6.72
C ILE A 43 -21.71 10.70 6.74
N LEU A 44 -22.10 11.34 5.64
CA LEU A 44 -23.39 11.96 5.50
C LEU A 44 -24.39 11.04 4.81
N LYS A 45 -25.66 11.22 5.12
CA LYS A 45 -26.76 10.55 4.43
C LYS A 45 -26.85 11.08 3.00
N PRO A 46 -26.95 10.22 1.98
CA PRO A 46 -27.03 10.63 0.59
C PRO A 46 -28.13 11.68 0.34
N GLY A 47 -27.73 12.81 -0.27
CA GLY A 47 -28.64 13.90 -0.60
C GLY A 47 -29.06 14.83 0.54
N THR A 48 -28.44 14.68 1.73
CA THR A 48 -28.70 15.55 2.89
C THR A 48 -27.40 15.87 3.63
N ASP A 49 -27.41 16.89 4.50
CA ASP A 49 -26.31 17.24 5.40
C ASP A 49 -26.40 16.51 6.76
N GLU A 50 -27.31 15.54 6.88
CA GLU A 50 -27.48 14.75 8.10
C GLU A 50 -26.30 13.80 8.29
N VAL A 51 -25.61 13.90 9.44
CA VAL A 51 -24.50 13.02 9.76
C VAL A 51 -25.02 11.64 10.19
N LEU A 52 -24.70 10.61 9.43
CA LEU A 52 -24.98 9.21 9.80
C LEU A 52 -23.96 8.68 10.78
N ILE A 53 -22.67 8.89 10.51
CA ILE A 53 -21.57 8.42 11.35
C ILE A 53 -20.55 9.55 11.50
N SER A 54 -20.26 9.92 12.75
CA SER A 54 -19.24 10.93 13.04
C SER A 54 -17.83 10.39 12.83
N LYS A 55 -16.92 11.26 12.40
CA LYS A 55 -15.47 10.97 12.30
C LYS A 55 -14.84 10.52 13.62
N ASP A 56 -15.43 10.89 14.75
CA ASP A 56 -14.95 10.52 16.08
C ASP A 56 -15.59 9.25 16.62
N HIS A 57 -16.46 8.61 15.85
CA HIS A 57 -17.12 7.36 16.21
C HIS A 57 -16.40 6.17 15.56
N MET A 58 -16.01 5.17 16.36
CA MET A 58 -15.46 3.92 15.85
C MET A 58 -16.62 3.06 15.30
N MET A 59 -16.58 2.79 13.99
CA MET A 59 -17.63 2.04 13.31
C MET A 59 -17.78 0.62 13.86
N THR A 60 -19.02 0.29 14.20
CA THR A 60 -19.45 -1.03 14.64
C THR A 60 -20.04 -1.84 13.48
N GLU A 61 -20.47 -3.06 13.76
CA GLU A 61 -21.17 -3.89 12.78
C GLU A 61 -22.57 -3.31 12.42
N ASP A 62 -23.24 -2.69 13.41
CA ASP A 62 -24.53 -2.02 13.20
C ASP A 62 -24.37 -0.78 12.30
N ASP A 63 -23.26 -0.06 12.47
CA ASP A 63 -22.94 1.10 11.59
C ASP A 63 -22.67 0.64 10.16
N ALA A 64 -21.99 -0.47 9.97
CA ALA A 64 -21.75 -1.05 8.65
C ALA A 64 -23.08 -1.45 7.97
N ALA A 65 -23.98 -2.09 8.71
CA ALA A 65 -25.33 -2.43 8.22
C ALA A 65 -26.16 -1.16 7.90
N LEU A 66 -25.96 -0.09 8.67
CA LEU A 66 -26.60 1.20 8.41
C LEU A 66 -26.10 1.82 7.10
N LEU A 67 -24.80 1.76 6.82
CA LEU A 67 -24.22 2.25 5.56
C LEU A 67 -24.77 1.48 4.35
N GLU A 68 -24.84 0.17 4.42
CA GLU A 68 -25.41 -0.68 3.37
C GLU A 68 -26.90 -0.35 3.12
N LYS A 69 -27.67 -0.08 4.18
CA LYS A 69 -29.09 0.32 4.09
C LYS A 69 -29.28 1.64 3.33
N PHE A 70 -28.31 2.54 3.38
CA PHE A 70 -28.31 3.81 2.63
C PHE A 70 -27.56 3.71 1.30
N ASP A 71 -27.27 2.51 0.79
CA ASP A 71 -26.57 2.26 -0.48
C ASP A 71 -25.15 2.87 -0.52
N ILE A 72 -24.50 2.95 0.64
CA ILE A 72 -23.12 3.42 0.77
C ILE A 72 -22.19 2.21 0.78
N HIS A 73 -21.51 1.97 -0.34
CA HIS A 73 -20.62 0.82 -0.56
C HIS A 73 -19.14 1.18 -0.52
N SER A 74 -18.82 2.42 -0.19
CA SER A 74 -17.44 2.88 -0.01
C SER A 74 -17.35 3.95 1.05
N ALA A 75 -16.26 3.94 1.82
CA ALA A 75 -15.98 4.94 2.84
C ALA A 75 -14.49 5.23 2.93
N GLU A 76 -14.14 6.49 3.21
CA GLU A 76 -12.77 6.87 3.51
C GLU A 76 -12.51 6.66 5.00
N ILE A 77 -11.66 5.69 5.33
CA ILE A 77 -11.34 5.30 6.70
C ILE A 77 -9.91 5.68 7.08
N ARG A 78 -9.68 5.89 8.36
CA ARG A 78 -8.34 6.04 8.93
C ARG A 78 -7.66 4.69 8.97
N THR A 79 -6.38 4.67 8.59
CA THR A 79 -5.56 3.47 8.60
C THR A 79 -4.22 3.74 9.23
N VAL A 80 -3.55 2.67 9.62
CA VAL A 80 -2.17 2.72 10.11
C VAL A 80 -1.23 3.30 9.05
N LEU A 81 -1.49 3.04 7.77
CA LEU A 81 -0.64 3.43 6.64
C LEU A 81 -0.51 4.94 6.46
N THR A 82 -1.59 5.68 6.75
CA THR A 82 -1.64 7.14 6.62
C THR A 82 -1.39 7.89 7.92
N CYS A 83 -1.11 7.16 9.02
CA CYS A 83 -0.92 7.73 10.34
C CYS A 83 0.29 8.68 10.39
N LYS A 84 0.07 9.93 10.83
CA LYS A 84 1.09 10.97 10.96
C LYS A 84 1.87 10.93 12.30
N ALA A 85 1.66 9.91 13.14
CA ALA A 85 2.40 9.76 14.38
C ALA A 85 3.89 9.49 14.11
N HIS A 86 4.78 10.33 14.64
CA HIS A 86 6.24 10.19 14.45
C HIS A 86 6.79 8.96 15.15
N SER A 87 6.27 8.63 16.32
CA SER A 87 6.68 7.45 17.08
C SER A 87 5.47 6.56 17.32
N GLY A 88 5.54 5.33 16.83
CA GLY A 88 4.43 4.38 16.97
C GLY A 88 3.24 4.70 16.04
N ILE A 89 2.03 4.53 16.55
CA ILE A 89 0.77 4.70 15.83
C ILE A 89 -0.23 5.37 16.79
N CYS A 90 -1.14 6.20 16.29
CA CYS A 90 -2.21 6.77 17.12
C CYS A 90 -3.40 5.81 17.23
N ALA A 91 -4.15 5.94 18.34
CA ALA A 91 -5.28 5.05 18.64
C ALA A 91 -6.38 5.10 17.57
N LYS A 92 -6.74 6.29 17.08
CA LYS A 92 -7.78 6.41 16.03
C LYS A 92 -7.37 5.79 14.70
N CYS A 93 -6.10 5.86 14.28
CA CYS A 93 -5.65 5.22 13.04
C CYS A 93 -5.58 3.70 13.16
N TYR A 94 -5.26 3.17 14.33
CA TYR A 94 -5.33 1.74 14.60
C TYR A 94 -6.78 1.27 14.78
N GLY A 95 -7.59 2.03 15.53
CA GLY A 95 -9.01 1.74 15.78
C GLY A 95 -9.21 0.69 16.86
N MET A 96 -10.00 -0.34 16.57
CA MET A 96 -10.42 -1.36 17.53
C MET A 96 -9.29 -2.29 17.94
N ASN A 97 -9.17 -2.54 19.23
CA ASN A 97 -8.44 -3.69 19.78
C ASN A 97 -9.27 -4.97 19.56
N LEU A 98 -8.73 -5.91 18.79
CA LEU A 98 -9.46 -7.11 18.35
C LEU A 98 -9.80 -8.07 19.49
N ALA A 99 -9.04 -8.05 20.60
CA ALA A 99 -9.30 -8.90 21.75
C ALA A 99 -10.45 -8.39 22.63
N THR A 100 -10.59 -7.07 22.76
CA THR A 100 -11.57 -6.45 23.66
C THR A 100 -12.76 -5.84 22.93
N SER A 101 -12.70 -5.72 21.60
CA SER A 101 -13.68 -5.00 20.75
C SER A 101 -13.92 -3.54 21.14
N LYS A 102 -12.98 -2.93 21.86
CA LYS A 102 -12.99 -1.53 22.28
C LYS A 102 -11.93 -0.74 21.52
N PRO A 103 -12.00 0.59 21.46
CA PRO A 103 -10.91 1.40 20.95
C PRO A 103 -9.61 1.05 21.68
N VAL A 104 -8.51 0.96 20.92
CA VAL A 104 -7.18 0.66 21.49
C VAL A 104 -6.73 1.81 22.38
N GLY A 105 -6.07 1.49 23.50
CA GLY A 105 -5.50 2.48 24.41
C GLY A 105 -3.99 2.71 24.19
N PRO A 106 -3.46 3.85 24.69
CA PRO A 106 -2.02 4.10 24.69
C PRO A 106 -1.25 2.99 25.42
N GLY A 107 -0.04 2.69 24.93
CA GLY A 107 0.84 1.65 25.48
C GLY A 107 0.65 0.25 24.90
N GLU A 108 -0.40 0.00 24.11
CA GLU A 108 -0.60 -1.29 23.45
C GLU A 108 0.51 -1.58 22.44
N ALA A 109 1.12 -2.77 22.53
CA ALA A 109 2.24 -3.18 21.69
C ALA A 109 1.76 -3.81 20.36
N VAL A 110 1.15 -3.00 19.52
CA VAL A 110 0.50 -3.44 18.26
C VAL A 110 1.47 -4.06 17.26
N GLY A 111 2.75 -3.71 17.29
CA GLY A 111 3.77 -4.33 16.46
C GLY A 111 4.06 -5.78 16.86
N ILE A 112 4.13 -6.06 18.16
CA ILE A 112 4.29 -7.44 18.68
C ILE A 112 3.04 -8.26 18.37
N ILE A 113 1.85 -7.69 18.59
CA ILE A 113 0.58 -8.34 18.28
C ILE A 113 0.50 -8.69 16.78
N ALA A 114 0.90 -7.76 15.90
CA ALA A 114 0.92 -7.99 14.46
C ALA A 114 1.89 -9.14 14.09
N ALA A 115 3.12 -9.12 14.62
CA ALA A 115 4.10 -10.16 14.38
C ALA A 115 3.64 -11.55 14.86
N GLN A 116 3.02 -11.62 16.03
CA GLN A 116 2.46 -12.88 16.57
C GLN A 116 1.27 -13.37 15.75
N SER A 117 0.34 -12.49 15.38
CA SER A 117 -0.85 -12.83 14.60
C SER A 117 -0.53 -13.31 13.18
N ILE A 118 0.58 -12.83 12.59
CA ILE A 118 1.09 -13.28 11.30
C ILE A 118 1.94 -14.56 11.46
N GLY A 119 2.75 -14.64 12.51
CA GLY A 119 3.71 -15.73 12.70
C GLY A 119 3.10 -17.03 13.21
N GLU A 120 2.10 -16.97 14.08
CA GLU A 120 1.44 -18.18 14.62
C GLU A 120 0.83 -19.03 13.51
N PRO A 121 -0.03 -18.51 12.61
CA PRO A 121 -0.56 -19.33 11.52
C PRO A 121 0.50 -19.72 10.48
N GLY A 122 1.62 -19.00 10.42
CA GLY A 122 2.74 -19.32 9.55
C GLY A 122 3.31 -20.72 9.79
N THR A 123 3.36 -21.17 11.04
CA THR A 123 3.79 -22.52 11.39
C THR A 123 2.84 -23.59 10.82
N GLN A 124 1.54 -23.34 10.84
CA GLN A 124 0.53 -24.22 10.26
C GLN A 124 0.61 -24.28 8.73
N LEU A 125 0.93 -23.16 8.09
CA LEU A 125 1.16 -23.06 6.64
C LEU A 125 2.32 -23.94 6.16
N THR A 126 3.42 -24.00 6.90
CA THR A 126 4.58 -24.86 6.56
C THR A 126 4.22 -26.33 6.64
N MET A 127 3.45 -26.76 7.65
CA MET A 127 3.03 -28.16 7.81
C MET A 127 2.10 -28.61 6.67
N ARG A 128 1.23 -27.74 6.15
CA ARG A 128 0.28 -28.09 5.07
C ARG A 128 0.92 -28.12 3.70
N THR A 129 1.93 -27.32 3.42
CA THR A 129 2.64 -27.31 2.14
C THR A 129 3.43 -28.59 1.88
N PHE A 130 3.88 -29.29 2.92
CA PHE A 130 4.51 -30.61 2.80
C PHE A 130 3.54 -31.72 2.36
N HIS A 131 2.24 -31.58 2.61
CA HIS A 131 1.23 -32.59 2.27
C HIS A 131 0.60 -32.41 0.87
N THR A 132 0.74 -31.25 0.27
CA THR A 132 0.24 -30.95 -1.08
C THR A 132 1.35 -31.07 -2.16
N GLY A 133 2.33 -31.90 -1.93
CA GLY A 133 3.40 -32.19 -2.87
C GLY A 133 2.86 -32.79 -4.16
N GLY A 134 2.88 -32.03 -5.23
CA GLY A 134 2.75 -32.60 -6.57
C GLY A 134 1.74 -31.96 -7.49
N VAL A 135 1.84 -30.67 -7.75
CA VAL A 135 1.51 -30.14 -9.08
C VAL A 135 2.75 -29.44 -9.60
N ALA A 136 3.53 -30.17 -10.37
CA ALA A 136 4.61 -29.66 -11.18
C ALA A 136 4.01 -28.72 -12.25
N GLY A 137 4.02 -27.45 -11.96
CA GLY A 137 3.48 -26.42 -12.85
C GLY A 137 3.95 -25.03 -12.44
N GLY A 138 5.23 -24.75 -12.71
CA GLY A 138 5.73 -23.38 -12.69
C GLY A 138 6.33 -22.93 -11.36
N ASP A 139 7.44 -22.31 -11.49
CA ASP A 139 8.34 -21.62 -10.53
C ASP A 139 7.66 -20.50 -9.70
N ILE A 140 6.42 -20.70 -9.25
CA ILE A 140 5.67 -19.75 -8.45
C ILE A 140 5.86 -20.11 -6.98
N THR A 141 6.49 -19.21 -6.23
CA THR A 141 6.62 -19.32 -4.79
C THR A 141 5.23 -19.25 -4.15
N GLN A 142 4.84 -20.28 -3.39
CA GLN A 142 3.54 -20.40 -2.74
C GLN A 142 3.67 -20.57 -1.23
N GLY A 143 2.60 -20.27 -0.51
CA GLY A 143 2.57 -20.41 0.94
C GLY A 143 3.49 -19.46 1.69
N LEU A 144 4.06 -19.91 2.81
CA LEU A 144 4.91 -19.08 3.67
C LEU A 144 6.13 -18.48 2.97
N PRO A 145 6.85 -19.19 2.06
CA PRO A 145 7.93 -18.57 1.30
C PRO A 145 7.49 -17.34 0.47
N ARG A 146 6.24 -17.31 0.01
CA ARG A 146 5.68 -16.14 -0.69
C ARG A 146 5.45 -14.97 0.26
N VAL A 147 4.97 -15.23 1.47
CA VAL A 147 4.79 -14.19 2.50
C VAL A 147 6.14 -13.59 2.88
N GLU A 148 7.19 -14.42 3.06
CA GLU A 148 8.55 -13.96 3.32
C GLU A 148 9.09 -13.11 2.15
N GLU A 149 8.89 -13.54 0.91
CA GLU A 149 9.28 -12.79 -0.29
C GLU A 149 8.63 -11.39 -0.32
N LEU A 150 7.34 -11.31 0.03
CA LEU A 150 6.61 -10.04 0.06
C LEU A 150 7.11 -9.12 1.19
N PHE A 151 7.26 -9.62 2.43
CA PHE A 151 7.74 -8.82 3.55
C PHE A 151 9.21 -8.44 3.46
N GLU A 152 10.02 -9.21 2.75
CA GLU A 152 11.40 -8.83 2.46
C GLU A 152 11.53 -8.02 1.14
N ALA A 153 10.41 -7.68 0.50
CA ALA A 153 10.36 -6.95 -0.76
C ALA A 153 11.33 -7.53 -1.83
N ARG A 154 11.44 -8.86 -1.87
CA ARG A 154 12.33 -9.57 -2.83
C ARG A 154 11.72 -9.55 -4.22
N LYS A 155 12.58 -9.57 -5.24
CA LYS A 155 12.15 -9.73 -6.63
C LYS A 155 11.64 -11.15 -6.85
N PRO A 156 10.41 -11.33 -7.38
CA PRO A 156 9.88 -12.65 -7.70
C PRO A 156 10.70 -13.36 -8.77
N LYS A 157 10.79 -14.68 -8.71
CA LYS A 157 11.49 -15.48 -9.72
C LYS A 157 10.82 -15.37 -11.10
N LYS A 158 9.50 -15.54 -11.15
CA LYS A 158 8.69 -15.32 -12.36
C LYS A 158 7.99 -13.97 -12.24
N MET A 159 8.63 -12.96 -12.77
CA MET A 159 8.20 -11.57 -12.64
C MET A 159 7.26 -11.18 -13.79
N ALA A 160 6.14 -10.57 -13.45
CA ALA A 160 5.28 -9.90 -14.41
C ALA A 160 5.82 -8.52 -14.78
N THR A 161 5.66 -8.14 -16.03
CA THR A 161 6.05 -6.83 -16.54
C THR A 161 4.86 -5.87 -16.46
N LEU A 162 5.10 -4.66 -15.95
CA LEU A 162 4.13 -3.57 -15.93
C LEU A 162 4.44 -2.57 -17.04
N SER A 163 3.40 -2.00 -17.66
CA SER A 163 3.59 -0.89 -18.58
C SER A 163 4.01 0.38 -17.82
N GLU A 164 5.07 1.03 -18.27
CA GLU A 164 5.56 2.29 -17.69
C GLU A 164 4.74 3.51 -18.14
N ILE A 165 4.05 3.39 -19.28
CA ILE A 165 3.24 4.45 -19.87
C ILE A 165 1.81 3.95 -20.14
N ALA A 166 0.86 4.89 -20.22
CA ALA A 166 -0.46 4.64 -20.77
C ALA A 166 -0.41 4.75 -22.29
N GLY A 167 -1.22 4.00 -23.00
CA GLY A 167 -1.25 4.11 -24.46
C GLY A 167 -1.86 2.92 -25.16
N LYS A 168 -1.76 2.92 -26.49
CA LYS A 168 -2.26 1.85 -27.36
C LYS A 168 -1.19 0.77 -27.53
N VAL A 169 -1.61 -0.46 -27.31
CA VAL A 169 -0.76 -1.66 -27.46
C VAL A 169 -0.70 -2.09 -28.92
N ARG A 170 0.49 -2.44 -29.39
CA ARG A 170 0.73 -3.08 -30.68
C ARG A 170 1.68 -4.26 -30.52
N PHE A 171 1.37 -5.37 -31.17
CA PHE A 171 2.19 -6.56 -31.18
C PHE A 171 3.06 -6.62 -32.42
N GLU A 172 4.34 -6.91 -32.24
CA GLU A 172 5.29 -7.20 -33.32
C GLU A 172 6.12 -8.43 -32.99
N ASP A 173 6.28 -9.34 -33.94
CA ASP A 173 7.14 -10.50 -33.74
C ASP A 173 8.61 -10.06 -33.64
N ALA A 174 9.30 -10.55 -32.63
CA ALA A 174 10.72 -10.28 -32.47
C ALA A 174 11.52 -11.00 -33.57
N THR A 175 12.53 -10.34 -34.09
CA THR A 175 13.37 -10.80 -35.22
C THR A 175 14.13 -12.10 -34.92
N LYS A 176 14.24 -12.52 -33.66
CA LYS A 176 14.90 -13.76 -33.22
C LYS A 176 14.11 -14.43 -32.10
N GLY A 177 13.68 -15.65 -32.32
CA GLY A 177 13.14 -16.54 -31.29
C GLY A 177 11.64 -16.48 -31.09
N SER A 178 11.17 -17.11 -30.01
CA SER A 178 9.76 -17.19 -29.61
C SER A 178 9.28 -16.01 -28.75
N LEU A 179 9.88 -14.82 -28.95
CA LEU A 179 9.52 -13.63 -28.21
C LEU A 179 8.58 -12.73 -29.04
N LEU A 180 7.68 -12.08 -28.34
CA LEU A 180 6.79 -11.03 -28.85
C LEU A 180 7.25 -9.69 -28.30
N ASN A 181 7.32 -8.68 -29.15
CA ASN A 181 7.51 -7.30 -28.76
C ASN A 181 6.15 -6.64 -28.59
N ILE A 182 5.85 -6.21 -27.39
CA ILE A 182 4.68 -5.41 -27.07
C ILE A 182 5.12 -3.95 -27.08
N ILE A 183 4.62 -3.19 -28.02
CA ILE A 183 4.88 -1.77 -28.17
C ILE A 183 3.68 -1.02 -27.62
N VAL A 184 3.92 -0.18 -26.62
CA VAL A 184 2.92 0.74 -26.07
C VAL A 184 3.25 2.14 -26.57
N THR A 185 2.29 2.77 -27.23
CA THR A 185 2.43 4.12 -27.78
C THR A 185 1.47 5.05 -27.05
N ALA A 186 2.00 6.05 -26.36
CA ALA A 186 1.21 7.07 -25.68
C ALA A 186 0.69 8.14 -26.66
N ASP A 187 -0.29 8.93 -26.23
CA ASP A 187 -0.92 9.97 -27.06
C ASP A 187 0.05 11.11 -27.45
N ASP A 188 1.10 11.32 -26.64
CA ASP A 188 2.17 12.29 -26.91
C ASP A 188 3.25 11.77 -27.88
N GLY A 189 3.13 10.50 -28.32
CA GLY A 189 4.07 9.85 -29.22
C GLY A 189 5.23 9.13 -28.54
N ASP A 190 5.34 9.16 -27.20
CA ASP A 190 6.32 8.32 -26.47
C ASP A 190 5.98 6.83 -26.69
N THR A 191 7.03 6.04 -26.91
CA THR A 191 6.89 4.60 -27.17
C THR A 191 7.78 3.77 -26.25
N ARG A 192 7.23 2.70 -25.72
CA ARG A 192 7.97 1.72 -24.93
C ARG A 192 7.79 0.34 -25.51
N THR A 193 8.89 -0.40 -25.64
CA THR A 193 8.88 -1.77 -26.16
C THR A 193 9.24 -2.76 -25.08
N TYR A 194 8.41 -3.78 -24.90
CA TYR A 194 8.60 -4.85 -23.93
C TYR A 194 8.69 -6.17 -24.66
N SER A 195 9.82 -6.89 -24.54
CA SER A 195 10.01 -8.21 -25.16
C SER A 195 9.69 -9.30 -24.16
N MET A 196 8.75 -10.17 -24.48
CA MET A 196 8.31 -11.26 -23.61
C MET A 196 7.82 -12.49 -24.41
N PRO A 197 7.69 -13.67 -23.76
CA PRO A 197 7.13 -14.86 -24.42
C PRO A 197 5.66 -14.63 -24.84
N HIS A 198 5.23 -15.32 -25.90
CA HIS A 198 3.83 -15.30 -26.36
C HIS A 198 2.83 -15.88 -25.34
N THR A 199 3.30 -16.57 -24.31
CA THR A 199 2.46 -17.24 -23.31
C THR A 199 2.16 -16.33 -22.13
N GLY A 200 0.93 -16.42 -21.62
CA GLY A 200 0.53 -15.69 -20.41
C GLY A 200 0.33 -14.19 -20.61
N LEU A 201 0.01 -13.74 -21.81
CA LEU A 201 -0.28 -12.34 -22.09
C LEU A 201 -1.60 -11.92 -21.45
N GLN A 202 -1.61 -10.75 -20.82
CA GLN A 202 -2.77 -10.13 -20.14
C GLN A 202 -3.35 -8.95 -20.92
N VAL A 203 -2.79 -8.66 -22.09
CA VAL A 203 -3.21 -7.58 -22.98
C VAL A 203 -3.41 -8.11 -24.40
N ARG A 204 -4.17 -7.39 -25.21
CA ARG A 204 -4.48 -7.73 -26.60
C ARG A 204 -3.89 -6.69 -27.55
N ASP A 205 -3.64 -7.11 -28.77
CA ASP A 205 -3.24 -6.18 -29.83
C ASP A 205 -4.34 -5.13 -30.08
N GLY A 206 -3.96 -3.87 -30.17
CA GLY A 206 -4.88 -2.73 -30.33
C GLY A 206 -5.58 -2.26 -29.06
N GLU A 207 -5.39 -2.92 -27.90
CA GLU A 207 -5.97 -2.52 -26.60
C GLU A 207 -5.37 -1.19 -26.14
N VAL A 208 -6.20 -0.31 -25.55
CA VAL A 208 -5.71 0.89 -24.86
C VAL A 208 -5.55 0.55 -23.39
N ILE A 209 -4.37 0.78 -22.85
CA ILE A 209 -4.01 0.44 -21.48
C ILE A 209 -3.59 1.66 -20.67
N GLU A 210 -3.80 1.59 -19.37
CA GLU A 210 -3.33 2.60 -18.42
C GLU A 210 -1.89 2.32 -17.98
N LYS A 211 -1.22 3.36 -17.48
CA LYS A 211 0.07 3.25 -16.82
C LYS A 211 0.00 2.25 -15.67
N GLY A 212 0.94 1.30 -15.65
CA GLY A 212 0.96 0.26 -14.64
C GLY A 212 0.08 -0.96 -14.96
N ARG A 213 -0.51 -1.08 -16.16
CA ARG A 213 -1.20 -2.29 -16.59
C ARG A 213 -0.21 -3.45 -16.65
N GLN A 214 -0.60 -4.59 -16.12
CA GLN A 214 0.17 -5.83 -16.20
C GLN A 214 0.07 -6.40 -17.62
N LEU A 215 1.23 -6.67 -18.24
CA LEU A 215 1.32 -7.15 -19.62
C LEU A 215 1.36 -8.67 -19.71
N GLN A 216 1.88 -9.35 -18.70
CA GLN A 216 2.11 -10.78 -18.66
C GLN A 216 1.77 -11.38 -17.31
N ASP A 217 1.39 -12.64 -17.26
CA ASP A 217 1.19 -13.43 -16.04
C ASP A 217 2.48 -13.55 -15.22
N GLY A 218 2.33 -13.42 -13.91
CA GLY A 218 3.42 -13.56 -12.95
C GLY A 218 3.18 -12.72 -11.71
N ALA A 219 4.08 -12.85 -10.75
CA ALA A 219 4.06 -12.03 -9.56
C ALA A 219 4.64 -10.64 -9.86
N LEU A 220 4.01 -9.59 -9.34
CA LEU A 220 4.53 -8.24 -9.49
C LEU A 220 5.74 -8.04 -8.58
N ASN A 221 6.74 -7.32 -9.08
CA ASN A 221 7.83 -6.83 -8.26
C ASN A 221 7.36 -5.62 -7.45
N PRO A 222 7.37 -5.64 -6.10
CA PRO A 222 6.92 -4.52 -5.29
C PRO A 222 7.62 -3.19 -5.59
N HIS A 223 8.90 -3.24 -5.97
CA HIS A 223 9.67 -2.04 -6.34
C HIS A 223 9.19 -1.42 -7.66
N ASP A 224 8.78 -2.24 -8.65
CA ASP A 224 8.22 -1.72 -9.90
C ASP A 224 6.81 -1.16 -9.68
N VAL A 225 6.02 -1.78 -8.80
CA VAL A 225 4.73 -1.24 -8.39
C VAL A 225 4.92 0.13 -7.74
N LEU A 226 5.91 0.29 -6.84
CA LEU A 226 6.22 1.58 -6.22
C LEU A 226 6.61 2.63 -7.27
N ARG A 227 7.53 2.30 -8.16
CA ARG A 227 8.05 3.22 -9.18
C ARG A 227 6.98 3.65 -10.19
N ILE A 228 6.09 2.74 -10.57
CA ILE A 228 5.13 2.96 -11.67
C ILE A 228 3.79 3.45 -11.15
N ARG A 229 3.25 2.82 -10.09
CA ARG A 229 1.91 3.07 -9.55
C ARG A 229 1.90 3.90 -8.27
N GLY A 230 3.06 4.07 -7.60
CA GLY A 230 3.20 4.84 -6.37
C GLY A 230 2.93 4.07 -5.08
N ALA A 231 3.08 4.76 -3.95
CA ALA A 231 3.08 4.19 -2.60
C ALA A 231 1.75 3.49 -2.23
N SER A 232 0.61 4.14 -2.50
CA SER A 232 -0.71 3.56 -2.18
C SER A 232 -0.98 2.24 -2.91
N ALA A 233 -0.48 2.10 -4.14
CA ALA A 233 -0.61 0.86 -4.90
C ALA A 233 0.23 -0.27 -4.31
N VAL A 234 1.42 0.04 -3.78
CA VAL A 234 2.27 -0.95 -3.08
C VAL A 234 1.61 -1.40 -1.79
N HIS A 235 1.05 -0.48 -1.01
CA HIS A 235 0.31 -0.82 0.21
C HIS A 235 -0.79 -1.85 -0.09
N ASN A 236 -1.66 -1.52 -1.04
CA ASN A 236 -2.76 -2.40 -1.42
C ASN A 236 -2.25 -3.74 -1.97
N TYR A 237 -1.23 -3.72 -2.82
CA TYR A 237 -0.65 -4.93 -3.38
C TYR A 237 -0.10 -5.87 -2.31
N LEU A 238 0.73 -5.36 -1.38
CA LEU A 238 1.32 -6.18 -0.32
C LEU A 238 0.25 -6.76 0.60
N ILE A 239 -0.73 -5.95 1.01
CA ILE A 239 -1.82 -6.41 1.89
C ILE A 239 -2.63 -7.50 1.19
N GLN A 240 -3.08 -7.28 -0.04
CA GLN A 240 -3.90 -8.24 -0.78
C GLN A 240 -3.16 -9.56 -1.05
N GLU A 241 -1.90 -9.49 -1.47
CA GLU A 241 -1.12 -10.69 -1.75
C GLU A 241 -0.85 -11.53 -0.48
N VAL A 242 -0.54 -10.88 0.65
CA VAL A 242 -0.35 -11.59 1.92
C VAL A 242 -1.67 -12.21 2.39
N LEU A 243 -2.76 -11.46 2.41
CA LEU A 243 -4.10 -11.98 2.78
C LEU A 243 -4.50 -13.15 1.88
N LYS A 244 -4.26 -13.06 0.58
CA LYS A 244 -4.56 -14.13 -0.39
C LYS A 244 -3.86 -15.43 0.00
N VAL A 245 -2.59 -15.39 0.37
CA VAL A 245 -1.83 -16.58 0.80
C VAL A 245 -2.47 -17.20 2.05
N TYR A 246 -2.81 -16.41 3.07
CA TYR A 246 -3.42 -16.91 4.30
C TYR A 246 -4.83 -17.46 4.07
N ARG A 247 -5.67 -16.75 3.31
CA ARG A 247 -7.03 -17.20 2.97
C ARG A 247 -7.06 -18.50 2.16
N GLN A 248 -6.13 -18.68 1.23
CA GLN A 248 -5.99 -19.95 0.50
C GLN A 248 -5.73 -21.15 1.40
N GLN A 249 -5.22 -20.92 2.59
CA GLN A 249 -4.98 -21.95 3.61
C GLN A 249 -6.10 -22.02 4.67
N GLY A 250 -7.18 -21.24 4.50
CA GLY A 250 -8.29 -21.17 5.43
C GLY A 250 -7.98 -20.45 6.74
N VAL A 251 -6.98 -19.55 6.71
CA VAL A 251 -6.61 -18.70 7.85
C VAL A 251 -7.07 -17.28 7.56
N ASP A 252 -7.81 -16.69 8.46
CA ASP A 252 -8.23 -15.30 8.40
C ASP A 252 -7.36 -14.44 9.31
N ILE A 253 -6.76 -13.38 8.75
CA ILE A 253 -5.93 -12.41 9.44
C ILE A 253 -6.48 -11.03 9.17
N ASN A 254 -6.62 -10.21 10.23
CA ASN A 254 -7.09 -8.84 10.06
C ASN A 254 -6.02 -7.97 9.38
N ASP A 255 -6.44 -7.16 8.41
CA ASP A 255 -5.61 -6.23 7.62
C ASP A 255 -4.69 -5.38 8.49
N LYS A 256 -5.16 -4.93 9.67
CA LYS A 256 -4.40 -4.07 10.58
C LYS A 256 -3.01 -4.60 10.89
N HIS A 257 -2.87 -5.92 11.05
CA HIS A 257 -1.60 -6.55 11.36
C HIS A 257 -0.61 -6.42 10.20
N ILE A 258 -1.12 -6.59 8.97
CA ILE A 258 -0.30 -6.44 7.76
C ILE A 258 0.02 -4.97 7.51
N GLU A 259 -0.95 -4.06 7.72
CA GLU A 259 -0.76 -2.61 7.60
C GLU A 259 0.38 -2.10 8.50
N VAL A 260 0.48 -2.59 9.74
CA VAL A 260 1.57 -2.22 10.66
C VAL A 260 2.94 -2.59 10.08
N ILE A 261 3.07 -3.79 9.52
CA ILE A 261 4.33 -4.24 8.90
C ILE A 261 4.65 -3.43 7.64
N VAL A 262 3.68 -3.27 6.74
CA VAL A 262 3.85 -2.54 5.47
C VAL A 262 4.19 -1.07 5.72
N ARG A 263 3.59 -0.43 6.73
CA ARG A 263 3.97 0.93 7.13
C ARG A 263 5.46 1.03 7.50
N GLN A 264 5.98 0.08 8.25
CA GLN A 264 7.40 0.08 8.62
C GLN A 264 8.32 -0.16 7.41
N MET A 265 7.91 -0.97 6.45
CA MET A 265 8.66 -1.20 5.22
C MET A 265 8.79 0.07 4.35
N MET A 266 7.83 1.00 4.45
CA MET A 266 7.76 2.21 3.64
C MET A 266 7.97 3.50 4.42
N ARG A 267 8.50 3.41 5.63
CA ARG A 267 8.73 4.56 6.51
C ARG A 267 9.89 5.45 6.05
N LYS A 268 10.85 4.91 5.33
CA LYS A 268 12.07 5.62 4.93
C LYS A 268 12.02 6.12 3.49
N VAL A 269 12.61 7.27 3.30
CA VAL A 269 12.79 7.92 1.99
C VAL A 269 14.27 8.24 1.77
N ARG A 270 14.69 8.41 0.53
CA ARG A 270 15.97 8.98 0.18
C ARG A 270 15.76 10.43 -0.20
N VAL A 271 16.44 11.32 0.47
CA VAL A 271 16.48 12.75 0.11
C VAL A 271 17.32 12.88 -1.17
N GLU A 272 16.71 13.35 -2.26
CA GLU A 272 17.44 13.57 -3.52
C GLU A 272 18.12 14.93 -3.46
N ASP A 273 17.36 15.97 -3.16
CA ASP A 273 17.87 17.30 -2.96
C ASP A 273 17.29 17.89 -1.67
N ALA A 274 18.16 18.23 -0.72
CA ALA A 274 17.76 18.78 0.55
C ALA A 274 17.39 20.27 0.46
N ASN A 275 17.91 20.96 -0.55
CA ASN A 275 17.90 22.42 -0.69
C ASN A 275 18.38 23.16 0.57
N ASP A 276 18.84 24.40 0.44
CA ASP A 276 19.45 25.16 1.53
C ASP A 276 18.44 25.57 2.63
N ALA A 277 17.15 25.42 2.35
CA ALA A 277 16.07 25.81 3.26
C ALA A 277 15.74 24.78 4.32
N THR A 278 16.23 23.53 4.21
CA THR A 278 15.97 22.43 5.14
C THR A 278 17.21 22.07 5.95
N GLY A 279 17.01 21.39 7.10
CA GLY A 279 18.10 20.83 7.90
C GLY A 279 18.54 19.42 7.44
N LEU A 280 18.07 18.95 6.28
CA LEU A 280 18.33 17.62 5.74
C LEU A 280 19.65 17.55 4.98
N LEU A 281 20.10 16.34 4.69
CA LEU A 281 21.31 16.11 3.86
C LEU A 281 20.90 15.39 2.57
N SER A 282 21.32 15.94 1.43
CA SER A 282 21.11 15.29 0.12
C SER A 282 21.80 13.93 0.06
N GLY A 283 21.11 12.92 -0.49
CA GLY A 283 21.56 11.53 -0.55
C GLY A 283 21.33 10.73 0.74
N ALA A 284 20.97 11.36 1.85
CA ALA A 284 20.71 10.68 3.11
C ALA A 284 19.37 9.92 3.10
N MET A 285 19.28 8.92 3.98
CA MET A 285 18.05 8.22 4.29
C MET A 285 17.40 8.89 5.51
N ALA A 286 16.14 9.32 5.37
CA ALA A 286 15.39 9.98 6.44
C ALA A 286 14.01 9.33 6.62
N ASP A 287 13.34 9.66 7.71
CA ASP A 287 11.95 9.28 7.92
C ASP A 287 11.05 10.17 7.05
N VAL A 288 10.05 9.60 6.40
CA VAL A 288 9.15 10.36 5.52
C VAL A 288 8.45 11.50 6.26
N LEU A 289 8.05 11.29 7.53
CA LEU A 289 7.39 12.33 8.32
C LEU A 289 8.35 13.45 8.72
N GLU A 290 9.62 13.12 8.97
CA GLU A 290 10.66 14.12 9.25
C GLU A 290 10.88 15.04 8.02
N VAL A 291 10.95 14.47 6.83
CA VAL A 291 11.08 15.24 5.58
C VAL A 291 9.84 16.12 5.33
N GLU A 292 8.65 15.57 5.56
CA GLU A 292 7.39 16.32 5.40
C GLU A 292 7.27 17.48 6.40
N ASP A 293 7.76 17.32 7.64
CA ASP A 293 7.80 18.39 8.63
C ASP A 293 8.77 19.50 8.25
N GLU A 294 9.96 19.14 7.75
CA GLU A 294 10.91 20.14 7.26
C GLU A 294 10.31 20.88 6.04
N ASN A 295 9.68 20.18 5.10
CA ASN A 295 9.00 20.79 3.98
C ASN A 295 7.82 21.67 4.43
N ALA A 296 7.08 21.29 5.48
CA ALA A 296 6.02 22.14 6.04
C ALA A 296 6.56 23.44 6.62
N LYS A 297 7.72 23.41 7.30
CA LYS A 297 8.42 24.62 7.77
C LYS A 297 8.84 25.50 6.60
N VAL A 298 9.40 24.93 5.53
CA VAL A 298 9.78 25.68 4.33
C VAL A 298 8.57 26.34 3.68
N ARG A 299 7.45 25.60 3.52
CA ARG A 299 6.18 26.14 2.99
C ARG A 299 5.67 27.33 3.83
N ALA A 300 5.76 27.26 5.16
CA ALA A 300 5.36 28.36 6.03
C ALA A 300 6.25 29.60 5.83
N ARG A 301 7.56 29.43 5.64
CA ARG A 301 8.51 30.51 5.35
C ARG A 301 8.26 31.13 3.96
N ILE A 302 7.99 30.31 2.96
CA ILE A 302 7.58 30.79 1.63
C ILE A 302 6.31 31.62 1.70
N ALA A 303 5.31 31.17 2.47
CA ALA A 303 4.05 31.89 2.66
C ALA A 303 4.26 33.23 3.42
N ALA A 304 5.30 33.32 4.25
CA ALA A 304 5.71 34.57 4.92
C ALA A 304 6.52 35.52 3.99
N GLY A 305 6.79 35.13 2.74
CA GLY A 305 7.54 35.93 1.78
C GLY A 305 9.06 35.85 1.92
N GLU A 306 9.58 34.84 2.65
CA GLU A 306 11.02 34.65 2.76
C GLU A 306 11.62 34.12 1.45
N VAL A 307 12.81 34.62 1.14
CA VAL A 307 13.62 34.21 -0.01
C VAL A 307 14.98 33.72 0.45
N ASN A 308 15.68 32.98 -0.38
CA ASN A 308 17.05 32.58 -0.13
C ASN A 308 17.94 33.82 -0.03
N ALA A 309 18.67 33.96 1.09
CA ALA A 309 19.48 35.15 1.40
C ALA A 309 20.67 35.34 0.42
N GLU A 310 21.14 34.27 -0.20
CA GLU A 310 22.29 34.30 -1.12
C GLU A 310 21.88 34.54 -2.56
N THR A 311 20.78 33.89 -3.02
CA THR A 311 20.35 33.94 -4.43
C THR A 311 19.21 34.94 -4.69
N GLY A 312 18.43 35.30 -3.65
CA GLY A 312 17.21 36.10 -3.77
C GLY A 312 16.03 35.34 -4.39
N GLU A 313 16.18 34.04 -4.67
CA GLU A 313 15.14 33.19 -5.24
C GLU A 313 14.20 32.66 -4.14
N PRO A 314 12.97 32.23 -4.52
CA PRO A 314 12.07 31.57 -3.56
C PRO A 314 12.73 30.33 -2.95
N LEU A 315 12.50 30.11 -1.66
CA LEU A 315 12.93 28.88 -0.99
C LEU A 315 12.31 27.65 -1.68
N GLN A 316 13.02 26.54 -1.69
CA GLN A 316 12.56 25.29 -2.27
C GLN A 316 12.44 24.20 -1.21
N GLU A 317 11.43 23.36 -1.36
CA GLU A 317 11.23 22.16 -0.52
C GLU A 317 12.27 21.10 -0.86
N ALA A 318 12.62 20.24 0.11
CA ALA A 318 13.41 19.06 -0.16
C ALA A 318 12.64 18.09 -1.05
N THR A 319 13.33 17.55 -2.06
CA THR A 319 12.80 16.47 -2.90
C THR A 319 13.28 15.11 -2.39
N TYR A 320 12.43 14.11 -2.50
CA TYR A 320 12.76 12.77 -2.02
C TYR A 320 12.13 11.68 -2.87
N THR A 321 12.76 10.51 -2.84
CA THR A 321 12.23 9.28 -3.45
C THR A 321 11.81 8.31 -2.37
N GLN A 322 10.57 7.81 -2.44
CA GLN A 322 10.05 6.81 -1.53
C GLN A 322 10.84 5.51 -1.66
N LEU A 323 11.27 4.95 -0.53
CA LEU A 323 11.92 3.64 -0.46
C LEU A 323 10.93 2.56 -0.01
N LEU A 324 11.14 1.37 -0.54
CA LEU A 324 10.53 0.14 -0.03
C LEU A 324 11.65 -0.75 0.50
N MET A 325 11.61 -1.06 1.78
CA MET A 325 12.63 -1.89 2.44
C MET A 325 12.03 -3.19 2.93
N GLY A 326 12.77 -4.29 2.85
CA GLY A 326 12.40 -5.51 3.55
C GLY A 326 12.28 -5.26 5.04
N ILE A 327 11.38 -5.97 5.73
CA ILE A 327 11.09 -5.74 7.15
C ILE A 327 12.33 -5.95 8.03
N THR A 328 13.18 -6.91 7.71
CA THR A 328 14.44 -7.13 8.44
C THR A 328 15.33 -5.89 8.40
N LYS A 329 15.49 -5.28 7.22
CA LYS A 329 16.28 -4.07 7.05
C LYS A 329 15.59 -2.86 7.69
N ALA A 330 14.27 -2.74 7.52
CA ALA A 330 13.49 -1.65 8.09
C ALA A 330 13.48 -1.65 9.63
N SER A 331 13.63 -2.81 10.25
CA SER A 331 13.68 -2.91 11.73
C SER A 331 15.03 -2.50 12.30
N LEU A 332 16.08 -2.44 11.48
CA LEU A 332 17.45 -2.07 11.88
C LEU A 332 17.80 -0.62 11.48
N ALA A 333 17.00 0.02 10.63
CA ALA A 333 17.16 1.39 10.15
C ALA A 333 16.35 2.36 11.04
#